data_ad08543f56ecc7623bd9901b177d4a2e
#
_entry.id   ad08543f56ecc7623bd9901b177d4a2e
#
_cell.length_a   1.000
_cell.length_b   1.000
_cell.length_c   1.000
_cell.angle_alpha   90.00
_cell.angle_beta   90.00
_cell.angle_gamma   90.00
#
_symmetry.space_group_name_H-M   'P 1'
#
loop_
_entity.id
_entity.type
_entity.pdbx_description
1 polymer ?
#
loop_
_entity_poly.entity_id
_entity_poly.type
_entity_poly.pdbx_seq_one_letter_code
_entity_poly.pdbx_strand_id
1 'polypeptide(L)'
;MEEGTVLEYERRYVDSGKLKWSQELSILSVVAGEDGSRTVVYSTEFRNAKGRTMYGGPVQLSVQIRKDGSVLADLAGSMKAVLENVLPDATVSGDACMTLLPSEFEDGDTLPDAAFTLTAAGIPYRVEVSGREYLRRETIRTAAGDFDCVVVFERKKERGLRKRTTSALTWYAPGIGMVRHDTYSDKGELETSERLVSMTKR
;
A
#
# COMPACT_ATOMS: atom_id res chain seq x y z
N MET A 1 -8.87 -3.38 -12.28
CA MET A 1 -9.62 -2.31 -11.56
C MET A 1 -10.36 -1.46 -12.59
N GLU A 2 -11.60 -1.10 -12.29
CA GLU A 2 -12.46 -0.26 -13.14
C GLU A 2 -12.96 0.91 -12.30
N GLU A 3 -13.31 2.01 -12.96
CA GLU A 3 -13.96 3.15 -12.31
C GLU A 3 -15.23 2.74 -11.57
N GLY A 4 -15.47 3.32 -10.38
CA GLY A 4 -16.55 2.95 -9.48
C GLY A 4 -16.31 1.71 -8.63
N THR A 5 -15.16 0.98 -8.81
CA THR A 5 -14.81 -0.12 -7.91
C THR A 5 -14.47 0.42 -6.52
N VAL A 6 -15.02 -0.21 -5.49
CA VAL A 6 -14.73 0.07 -4.08
C VAL A 6 -14.19 -1.18 -3.42
N LEU A 7 -13.02 -1.06 -2.80
CA LEU A 7 -12.34 -2.11 -2.05
C LEU A 7 -12.33 -1.73 -0.57
N GLU A 8 -12.77 -2.64 0.29
CA GLU A 8 -12.74 -2.43 1.74
C GLU A 8 -11.77 -3.40 2.38
N TYR A 9 -10.94 -2.89 3.27
CA TYR A 9 -9.93 -3.65 3.99
C TYR A 9 -10.11 -3.51 5.50
N GLU A 10 -9.75 -4.58 6.21
CA GLU A 10 -9.63 -4.56 7.67
C GLU A 10 -8.23 -5.00 8.08
N ARG A 11 -7.58 -4.20 8.93
CA ARG A 11 -6.35 -4.58 9.61
C ARG A 11 -6.64 -4.95 11.06
N ARG A 12 -6.22 -6.14 11.46
CA ARG A 12 -6.43 -6.66 12.81
C ARG A 12 -5.10 -6.99 13.48
N TYR A 13 -5.06 -6.85 14.80
CA TYR A 13 -4.00 -7.40 15.64
C TYR A 13 -4.14 -8.92 15.67
N VAL A 14 -3.05 -9.66 15.49
CA VAL A 14 -3.09 -11.12 15.40
C VAL A 14 -3.30 -11.78 16.77
N ASP A 15 -2.67 -11.21 17.80
CA ASP A 15 -2.76 -11.70 19.19
C ASP A 15 -4.17 -11.64 19.77
N SER A 16 -4.90 -10.58 19.49
CA SER A 16 -6.22 -10.30 20.07
C SER A 16 -7.39 -10.39 19.10
N GLY A 17 -7.12 -10.49 17.79
CA GLY A 17 -8.13 -10.40 16.74
C GLY A 17 -8.85 -9.04 16.64
N LYS A 18 -8.49 -8.06 17.50
CA LYS A 18 -9.16 -6.76 17.54
C LYS A 18 -8.86 -5.96 16.27
N LEU A 19 -9.89 -5.27 15.77
CA LEU A 19 -9.72 -4.33 14.67
C LEU A 19 -8.76 -3.21 15.09
N LYS A 20 -7.73 -2.97 14.27
CA LYS A 20 -6.82 -1.84 14.41
C LYS A 20 -7.35 -0.64 13.66
N TRP A 21 -7.72 -0.84 12.40
CA TRP A 21 -8.34 0.12 11.51
C TRP A 21 -8.98 -0.58 10.30
N SER A 22 -9.88 0.12 9.62
CA SER A 22 -10.41 -0.24 8.31
C SER A 22 -10.01 0.81 7.28
N GLN A 23 -9.98 0.39 6.01
CA GLN A 23 -9.68 1.25 4.87
C GLN A 23 -10.73 1.03 3.78
N GLU A 24 -11.26 2.11 3.24
CA GLU A 24 -12.01 2.13 1.98
C GLU A 24 -11.12 2.71 0.89
N LEU A 25 -11.03 2.03 -0.25
CA LEU A 25 -10.34 2.50 -1.45
C LEU A 25 -11.34 2.54 -2.58
N SER A 26 -11.59 3.71 -3.13
CA SER A 26 -12.55 3.94 -4.23
C SER A 26 -11.83 4.35 -5.50
N ILE A 27 -11.98 3.60 -6.59
CA ILE A 27 -11.42 3.96 -7.90
C ILE A 27 -12.23 5.09 -8.50
N LEU A 28 -11.61 6.26 -8.65
CA LEU A 28 -12.24 7.47 -9.13
C LEU A 28 -12.22 7.58 -10.66
N SER A 29 -11.09 7.18 -11.26
CA SER A 29 -10.95 7.17 -12.73
C SER A 29 -9.86 6.22 -13.18
N VAL A 30 -9.98 5.77 -14.44
CA VAL A 30 -8.96 5.00 -15.15
C VAL A 30 -8.74 5.65 -16.50
N VAL A 31 -7.59 6.32 -16.66
CA VAL A 31 -7.25 7.08 -17.86
C VAL A 31 -6.25 6.31 -18.70
N ALA A 32 -6.56 6.04 -19.96
CA ALA A 32 -5.65 5.41 -20.90
C ALA A 32 -4.60 6.41 -21.40
N GLY A 33 -3.34 6.00 -21.41
CA GLY A 33 -2.24 6.74 -22.05
C GLY A 33 -2.07 6.33 -23.53
N GLU A 34 -1.48 7.21 -24.32
CA GLU A 34 -1.19 6.95 -25.75
C GLU A 34 -0.18 5.82 -25.95
N ASP A 35 0.68 5.58 -24.97
CA ASP A 35 1.66 4.48 -24.93
C ASP A 35 1.08 3.12 -24.54
N GLY A 36 -0.24 3.04 -24.32
CA GLY A 36 -0.96 1.86 -23.87
C GLY A 36 -0.88 1.64 -22.34
N SER A 37 -0.33 2.58 -21.60
CA SER A 37 -0.42 2.59 -20.14
C SER A 37 -1.82 3.01 -19.68
N ARG A 38 -2.08 2.86 -18.38
CA ARG A 38 -3.30 3.35 -17.71
C ARG A 38 -2.91 4.00 -16.40
N THR A 39 -3.43 5.19 -16.13
CA THR A 39 -3.34 5.84 -14.83
C THR A 39 -4.63 5.57 -14.06
N VAL A 40 -4.51 4.93 -12.93
CA VAL A 40 -5.62 4.67 -12.00
C VAL A 40 -5.53 5.71 -10.89
N VAL A 41 -6.56 6.55 -10.77
CA VAL A 41 -6.72 7.52 -9.68
C VAL A 41 -7.71 6.94 -8.69
N TYR A 42 -7.35 6.95 -7.42
CA TYR A 42 -8.20 6.43 -6.36
C TYR A 42 -8.17 7.33 -5.12
N SER A 43 -9.25 7.28 -4.36
CA SER A 43 -9.34 7.87 -3.02
C SER A 43 -9.20 6.76 -1.99
N THR A 44 -8.51 7.03 -0.89
CA THR A 44 -8.42 6.10 0.23
C THR A 44 -8.73 6.80 1.53
N GLU A 45 -9.61 6.19 2.35
CA GLU A 45 -9.97 6.68 3.67
C GLU A 45 -9.70 5.60 4.72
N PHE A 46 -9.06 5.99 5.81
CA PHE A 46 -8.79 5.11 6.95
C PHE A 46 -9.67 5.50 8.13
N ARG A 47 -10.21 4.49 8.83
CA ARG A 47 -11.02 4.67 10.05
C ARG A 47 -10.47 3.79 11.16
N ASN A 48 -10.33 4.35 12.36
CA ASN A 48 -9.89 3.57 13.51
C ASN A 48 -10.97 2.57 13.96
N ALA A 49 -10.66 1.72 14.96
CA ALA A 49 -11.58 0.71 15.49
C ALA A 49 -12.92 1.27 16.05
N LYS A 50 -13.02 2.59 16.26
CA LYS A 50 -14.26 3.28 16.68
C LYS A 50 -14.99 3.94 15.51
N GLY A 51 -14.59 3.66 14.25
CA GLY A 51 -15.17 4.25 13.04
C GLY A 51 -14.81 5.72 12.79
N ARG A 52 -13.89 6.30 13.56
CA ARG A 52 -13.47 7.69 13.37
C ARG A 52 -12.42 7.77 12.27
N THR A 53 -12.61 8.72 11.36
CA THR A 53 -11.65 9.03 10.30
C THR A 53 -10.27 9.32 10.88
N MET A 54 -9.27 8.76 10.22
CA MET A 54 -7.84 8.95 10.50
C MET A 54 -7.20 9.82 9.41
N TYR A 55 -6.01 10.30 9.66
CA TYR A 55 -5.16 11.03 8.68
C TYR A 55 -5.84 12.24 8.03
N GLY A 56 -6.74 12.94 8.76
CA GLY A 56 -7.39 14.16 8.28
C GLY A 56 -8.53 13.94 7.28
N GLY A 57 -8.80 12.71 6.85
CA GLY A 57 -9.85 12.37 5.88
C GLY A 57 -9.36 11.54 4.72
N PRO A 58 -10.14 11.46 3.63
CA PRO A 58 -9.74 10.75 2.43
C PRO A 58 -8.55 11.42 1.74
N VAL A 59 -7.66 10.59 1.19
CA VAL A 59 -6.48 11.02 0.43
C VAL A 59 -6.58 10.50 -0.99
N GLN A 60 -6.38 11.36 -1.98
CA GLN A 60 -6.37 10.97 -3.39
C GLN A 60 -4.95 10.61 -3.82
N LEU A 61 -4.80 9.45 -4.45
CA LEU A 61 -3.55 8.88 -4.91
C LEU A 61 -3.69 8.36 -6.33
N SER A 62 -2.56 8.03 -6.96
CA SER A 62 -2.56 7.40 -8.27
C SER A 62 -1.46 6.35 -8.42
N VAL A 63 -1.70 5.40 -9.31
CA VAL A 63 -0.70 4.44 -9.80
C VAL A 63 -0.76 4.38 -11.32
N GLN A 64 0.37 4.10 -11.96
CA GLN A 64 0.42 3.85 -13.38
C GLN A 64 0.56 2.35 -13.63
N ILE A 65 -0.32 1.79 -14.45
CA ILE A 65 -0.22 0.43 -14.97
C ILE A 65 0.34 0.55 -16.38
N ARG A 66 1.54 0.03 -16.60
CA ARG A 66 2.20 0.05 -17.91
C ARG A 66 1.53 -0.92 -18.89
N LYS A 67 1.86 -0.82 -20.18
CA LYS A 67 1.35 -1.70 -21.23
C LYS A 67 1.64 -3.18 -20.98
N ASP A 68 2.78 -3.50 -20.38
CA ASP A 68 3.18 -4.87 -19.99
C ASP A 68 2.46 -5.38 -18.73
N GLY A 69 1.60 -4.57 -18.11
CA GLY A 69 0.88 -4.89 -16.86
C GLY A 69 1.67 -4.58 -15.58
N SER A 70 2.93 -4.16 -15.68
CA SER A 70 3.69 -3.74 -14.50
C SER A 70 3.09 -2.48 -13.86
N VAL A 71 3.20 -2.36 -12.54
CA VAL A 71 2.63 -1.24 -11.76
C VAL A 71 3.74 -0.35 -11.25
N LEU A 72 3.66 0.93 -11.58
CA LEU A 72 4.55 1.97 -11.10
C LEU A 72 3.81 2.84 -10.07
N ALA A 73 4.37 2.96 -8.87
CA ALA A 73 3.79 3.74 -7.78
C ALA A 73 4.84 4.67 -7.15
N ASP A 74 4.40 5.86 -6.73
CA ASP A 74 5.23 6.79 -5.97
C ASP A 74 5.01 6.59 -4.46
N LEU A 75 5.97 5.93 -3.81
CA LEU A 75 5.93 5.67 -2.37
C LEU A 75 6.04 6.96 -1.55
N ALA A 76 6.92 7.87 -1.95
CA ALA A 76 7.12 9.13 -1.26
C ALA A 76 5.91 10.06 -1.45
N GLY A 77 5.39 10.17 -2.69
CA GLY A 77 4.21 10.95 -3.00
C GLY A 77 2.97 10.48 -2.25
N SER A 78 2.78 9.18 -2.13
CA SER A 78 1.67 8.62 -1.33
C SER A 78 1.76 9.01 0.15
N MET A 79 2.95 8.94 0.75
CA MET A 79 3.16 9.35 2.14
C MET A 79 3.07 10.88 2.30
N LYS A 80 3.59 11.65 1.34
CA LYS A 80 3.50 13.10 1.32
C LYS A 80 2.04 13.55 1.34
N ALA A 81 1.19 12.99 0.49
CA ALA A 81 -0.24 13.32 0.45
C ALA A 81 -0.94 13.05 1.81
N VAL A 82 -0.59 11.97 2.49
CA VAL A 82 -1.09 11.69 3.85
C VAL A 82 -0.61 12.74 4.84
N LEU A 83 0.68 13.11 4.81
CA LEU A 83 1.24 14.12 5.73
C LEU A 83 0.64 15.51 5.50
N GLU A 84 0.43 15.93 4.26
CA GLU A 84 -0.22 17.18 3.91
C GLU A 84 -1.66 17.24 4.42
N ASN A 85 -2.36 16.11 4.36
CA ASN A 85 -3.73 16.01 4.87
C ASN A 85 -3.81 16.06 6.41
N VAL A 86 -2.81 15.49 7.10
CA VAL A 86 -2.72 15.50 8.58
C VAL A 86 -2.23 16.83 9.13
N LEU A 87 -1.37 17.52 8.35
CA LEU A 87 -0.69 18.75 8.75
C LEU A 87 -0.95 19.86 7.72
N PRO A 88 -2.21 20.33 7.56
CA PRO A 88 -2.59 21.22 6.47
C PRO A 88 -1.85 22.57 6.48
N ASP A 89 -1.37 23.00 7.66
CA ASP A 89 -0.64 24.26 7.83
C ASP A 89 0.89 24.08 7.74
N ALA A 90 1.39 22.85 7.53
CA ALA A 90 2.81 22.57 7.47
C ALA A 90 3.28 22.34 6.03
N THR A 91 4.44 22.89 5.70
CA THR A 91 5.10 22.53 4.44
C THR A 91 5.63 21.10 4.53
N VAL A 92 5.22 20.26 3.58
CA VAL A 92 5.76 18.92 3.38
C VAL A 92 6.59 18.90 2.10
N SER A 93 7.87 18.55 2.20
CA SER A 93 8.81 18.51 1.08
C SER A 93 9.52 17.15 1.01
N GLY A 94 10.01 16.83 -0.18
CA GLY A 94 10.76 15.61 -0.50
C GLY A 94 10.51 15.20 -1.94
N ASP A 95 11.48 14.45 -2.49
CA ASP A 95 11.42 13.99 -3.87
C ASP A 95 10.55 12.74 -4.01
N ALA A 96 10.02 12.51 -5.22
CA ALA A 96 9.30 11.30 -5.56
C ALA A 96 10.20 10.06 -5.42
N CYS A 97 9.64 8.96 -4.97
CA CYS A 97 10.32 7.67 -4.90
C CYS A 97 9.48 6.63 -5.64
N MET A 98 9.80 6.48 -6.92
CA MET A 98 9.09 5.54 -7.78
C MET A 98 9.52 4.11 -7.50
N THR A 99 8.55 3.21 -7.38
CA THR A 99 8.76 1.77 -7.28
C THR A 99 8.00 1.04 -8.38
N LEU A 100 8.61 0.00 -8.91
CA LEU A 100 8.02 -0.86 -9.94
C LEU A 100 7.68 -2.22 -9.32
N LEU A 101 6.47 -2.70 -9.60
CA LEU A 101 6.03 -4.07 -9.38
C LEU A 101 5.85 -4.70 -10.77
N PRO A 102 6.77 -5.56 -11.25
CA PRO A 102 6.65 -6.24 -12.54
C PRO A 102 5.40 -7.09 -12.65
N SER A 103 4.91 -7.30 -13.87
CA SER A 103 3.79 -8.20 -14.15
C SER A 103 4.20 -9.66 -14.24
N GLU A 104 5.45 -9.89 -14.66
CA GLU A 104 6.07 -11.20 -14.80
C GLU A 104 7.23 -11.34 -13.84
N PHE A 105 7.35 -12.49 -13.20
CA PHE A 105 8.40 -12.79 -12.22
C PHE A 105 8.50 -14.30 -12.01
N GLU A 106 9.66 -14.74 -11.54
CA GLU A 106 9.93 -16.08 -11.02
C GLU A 106 10.12 -16.04 -9.50
N ASP A 107 9.88 -17.16 -8.82
CA ASP A 107 10.11 -17.26 -7.39
C ASP A 107 11.59 -17.02 -7.07
N GLY A 108 11.86 -16.11 -6.14
CA GLY A 108 13.22 -15.67 -5.79
C GLY A 108 13.69 -14.42 -6.53
N ASP A 109 12.93 -13.90 -7.51
CA ASP A 109 13.28 -12.64 -8.16
C ASP A 109 13.27 -11.49 -7.15
N THR A 110 14.30 -10.65 -7.23
CA THR A 110 14.43 -9.48 -6.34
C THR A 110 13.89 -8.22 -7.00
N LEU A 111 13.31 -7.35 -6.19
CA LEU A 111 12.88 -6.01 -6.60
C LEU A 111 13.88 -4.98 -6.09
N PRO A 112 14.08 -3.86 -6.81
CA PRO A 112 14.96 -2.79 -6.37
C PRO A 112 14.56 -2.26 -4.98
N ASP A 113 15.55 -1.97 -4.16
CA ASP A 113 15.37 -1.25 -2.91
C ASP A 113 14.87 0.18 -3.19
N ALA A 114 14.13 0.74 -2.24
CA ALA A 114 13.62 2.09 -2.32
C ALA A 114 13.94 2.86 -1.04
N ALA A 115 14.34 4.11 -1.16
CA ALA A 115 14.57 4.97 0.01
C ALA A 115 14.21 6.41 -0.30
N PHE A 116 13.55 7.08 0.65
CA PHE A 116 13.22 8.49 0.54
C PHE A 116 13.22 9.18 1.90
N THR A 117 13.31 10.50 1.87
CA THR A 117 13.16 11.36 3.03
C THR A 117 12.11 12.41 2.74
N LEU A 118 11.12 12.54 3.60
CA LEU A 118 10.18 13.65 3.63
C LEU A 118 10.50 14.53 4.81
N THR A 119 10.31 15.84 4.66
CA THR A 119 10.40 16.79 5.78
C THR A 119 9.03 17.42 5.97
N ALA A 120 8.48 17.29 7.17
CA ALA A 120 7.20 17.89 7.54
C ALA A 120 7.39 18.75 8.80
N ALA A 121 6.98 20.01 8.75
CA ALA A 121 7.19 20.99 9.83
C ALA A 121 8.67 21.04 10.30
N GLY A 122 9.64 20.93 9.38
CA GLY A 122 11.07 20.91 9.68
C GLY A 122 11.61 19.59 10.26
N ILE A 123 10.78 18.58 10.47
CA ILE A 123 11.19 17.28 11.01
C ILE A 123 11.39 16.29 9.85
N PRO A 124 12.61 15.72 9.68
CA PRO A 124 12.85 14.72 8.65
C PRO A 124 12.27 13.37 9.05
N TYR A 125 11.63 12.72 8.08
CA TYR A 125 11.13 11.35 8.16
C TYR A 125 11.70 10.53 7.00
N ARG A 126 12.57 9.58 7.33
CA ARG A 126 13.24 8.72 6.35
C ARG A 126 12.61 7.32 6.35
N VAL A 127 12.36 6.82 5.16
CA VAL A 127 11.90 5.45 4.91
C VAL A 127 12.90 4.74 4.01
N GLU A 128 13.23 3.51 4.36
CA GLU A 128 14.03 2.58 3.57
C GLU A 128 13.23 1.29 3.43
N VAL A 129 12.98 0.86 2.20
CA VAL A 129 12.35 -0.44 1.86
C VAL A 129 13.41 -1.27 1.14
N SER A 130 13.73 -2.44 1.67
CA SER A 130 14.84 -3.26 1.20
C SER A 130 14.56 -4.75 1.26
N GLY A 131 15.38 -5.55 0.58
CA GLY A 131 15.28 -6.99 0.54
C GLY A 131 13.94 -7.45 0.01
N ARG A 132 13.46 -6.77 -1.02
CA ARG A 132 12.18 -7.05 -1.68
C ARG A 132 12.36 -8.26 -2.61
N GLU A 133 11.50 -9.26 -2.43
CA GLU A 133 11.62 -10.53 -3.13
C GLU A 133 10.23 -11.12 -3.44
N TYR A 134 10.05 -11.67 -4.64
CA TYR A 134 8.93 -12.54 -4.95
C TYR A 134 9.19 -13.92 -4.37
N LEU A 135 8.32 -14.37 -3.46
CA LEU A 135 8.52 -15.64 -2.78
C LEU A 135 7.84 -16.82 -3.48
N ARG A 136 6.61 -16.63 -3.93
CA ARG A 136 5.77 -17.69 -4.51
C ARG A 136 4.46 -17.16 -5.05
N ARG A 137 3.74 -18.03 -5.77
CA ARG A 137 2.31 -17.88 -6.07
C ARG A 137 1.47 -18.65 -5.04
N GLU A 138 0.33 -18.09 -4.67
CA GLU A 138 -0.55 -18.69 -3.68
C GLU A 138 -1.99 -18.22 -3.88
N THR A 139 -2.94 -19.16 -3.89
CA THR A 139 -4.36 -18.81 -3.85
C THR A 139 -4.78 -18.60 -2.40
N ILE A 140 -5.35 -17.44 -2.10
CA ILE A 140 -5.85 -17.13 -0.75
C ILE A 140 -7.35 -16.85 -0.79
N ARG A 141 -8.01 -17.22 0.31
CA ARG A 141 -9.43 -16.93 0.54
C ARG A 141 -9.57 -15.77 1.51
N THR A 142 -10.43 -14.82 1.14
CA THR A 142 -10.88 -13.71 2.00
C THR A 142 -12.40 -13.64 2.03
N ALA A 143 -12.97 -12.70 2.78
CA ALA A 143 -14.41 -12.47 2.75
C ALA A 143 -14.89 -11.91 1.39
N ALA A 144 -14.00 -11.25 0.62
CA ALA A 144 -14.29 -10.73 -0.70
C ALA A 144 -14.21 -11.80 -1.82
N GLY A 145 -13.68 -13.00 -1.54
CA GLY A 145 -13.56 -14.09 -2.50
C GLY A 145 -12.22 -14.82 -2.43
N ASP A 146 -11.97 -15.65 -3.45
CA ASP A 146 -10.72 -16.39 -3.66
C ASP A 146 -9.87 -15.67 -4.70
N PHE A 147 -8.56 -15.53 -4.44
CA PHE A 147 -7.65 -14.77 -5.28
C PHE A 147 -6.34 -15.51 -5.50
N ASP A 148 -5.94 -15.64 -6.75
CA ASP A 148 -4.60 -16.09 -7.12
C ASP A 148 -3.64 -14.93 -6.99
N CYS A 149 -2.72 -15.04 -6.04
CA CYS A 149 -1.84 -13.95 -5.65
C CYS A 149 -0.38 -14.30 -5.89
N VAL A 150 0.39 -13.25 -6.09
CA VAL A 150 1.85 -13.26 -5.90
C VAL A 150 2.17 -12.77 -4.50
N VAL A 151 3.14 -13.40 -3.85
CA VAL A 151 3.56 -13.04 -2.50
C VAL A 151 4.92 -12.34 -2.56
N VAL A 152 4.95 -11.11 -2.08
CA VAL A 152 6.16 -10.28 -2.01
C VAL A 152 6.57 -10.10 -0.56
N PHE A 153 7.83 -10.36 -0.28
CA PHE A 153 8.47 -10.01 0.98
C PHE A 153 9.16 -8.66 0.87
N GLU A 154 9.20 -7.89 1.96
CA GLU A 154 10.01 -6.68 2.08
C GLU A 154 10.36 -6.38 3.54
N ARG A 155 11.44 -5.64 3.73
CA ARG A 155 11.82 -5.02 5.02
C ARG A 155 11.68 -3.52 4.92
N LYS A 156 11.11 -2.91 5.98
CA LYS A 156 10.94 -1.46 6.07
C LYS A 156 11.60 -0.93 7.33
N LYS A 157 12.44 0.11 7.16
CA LYS A 157 13.01 0.90 8.25
C LYS A 157 12.47 2.31 8.16
N GLU A 158 11.91 2.79 9.25
CA GLU A 158 11.37 4.13 9.40
C GLU A 158 12.17 4.88 10.48
N ARG A 159 12.57 6.09 10.16
CA ARG A 159 13.31 6.98 11.07
C ARG A 159 12.70 8.38 11.03
N GLY A 160 12.15 8.81 12.15
CA GLY A 160 11.56 10.13 12.38
C GLY A 160 11.57 10.39 13.87
N LEU A 161 10.47 10.85 14.44
CA LEU A 161 10.30 10.98 15.89
C LEU A 161 10.45 9.62 16.61
N ARG A 162 10.17 8.54 15.92
CA ARG A 162 10.40 7.15 16.39
C ARG A 162 11.16 6.39 15.31
N LYS A 163 11.93 5.39 15.76
CA LYS A 163 12.57 4.41 14.87
C LYS A 163 11.75 3.13 14.91
N ARG A 164 11.47 2.58 13.75
CA ARG A 164 10.78 1.30 13.61
C ARG A 164 11.40 0.48 12.50
N THR A 165 11.58 -0.81 12.74
CA THR A 165 11.93 -1.80 11.71
C THR A 165 10.84 -2.84 11.68
N THR A 166 10.35 -3.17 10.50
CA THR A 166 9.35 -4.21 10.28
C THR A 166 9.72 -4.99 9.03
N SER A 167 9.18 -6.19 8.90
CA SER A 167 9.08 -6.87 7.63
C SER A 167 7.63 -7.13 7.27
N ALA A 168 7.36 -7.37 6.02
CA ALA A 168 6.01 -7.60 5.54
C ALA A 168 5.96 -8.71 4.49
N LEU A 169 4.85 -9.41 4.46
CA LEU A 169 4.40 -10.22 3.33
C LEU A 169 3.16 -9.56 2.73
N THR A 170 3.18 -9.34 1.43
CA THR A 170 2.04 -8.76 0.72
C THR A 170 1.60 -9.67 -0.41
N TRP A 171 0.31 -9.95 -0.47
CA TRP A 171 -0.34 -10.74 -1.50
C TRP A 171 -0.99 -9.80 -2.51
N TYR A 172 -0.52 -9.83 -3.74
CA TYR A 172 -1.08 -9.04 -4.84
C TYR A 172 -1.80 -9.94 -5.84
N ALA A 173 -3.06 -9.61 -6.15
CA ALA A 173 -3.83 -10.26 -7.19
C ALA A 173 -3.87 -9.42 -8.47
N PRO A 174 -3.70 -10.02 -9.67
CA PRO A 174 -3.81 -9.31 -10.94
C PRO A 174 -5.16 -8.59 -11.08
N GLY A 175 -5.12 -7.33 -11.53
CA GLY A 175 -6.30 -6.51 -11.75
C GLY A 175 -6.97 -5.97 -10.48
N ILE A 176 -6.54 -6.39 -9.28
CA ILE A 176 -7.11 -5.96 -7.97
C ILE A 176 -6.08 -5.18 -7.15
N GLY A 177 -4.83 -5.63 -7.14
CA GLY A 177 -3.78 -5.09 -6.28
C GLY A 177 -3.64 -5.88 -4.98
N MET A 178 -3.41 -5.21 -3.88
CA MET A 178 -3.23 -5.85 -2.57
C MET A 178 -4.52 -6.54 -2.13
N VAL A 179 -4.40 -7.82 -1.72
CA VAL A 179 -5.50 -8.61 -1.14
C VAL A 179 -5.25 -8.89 0.33
N ARG A 180 -3.95 -9.06 0.71
CA ARG A 180 -3.53 -9.26 2.09
C ARG A 180 -2.17 -8.61 2.33
N HIS A 181 -1.97 -8.08 3.54
CA HIS A 181 -0.68 -7.56 3.98
C HIS A 181 -0.45 -7.92 5.45
N ASP A 182 0.56 -8.72 5.71
CA ASP A 182 0.96 -9.13 7.04
C ASP A 182 2.22 -8.35 7.46
N THR A 183 2.19 -7.76 8.64
CA THR A 183 3.32 -7.01 9.19
C THR A 183 3.92 -7.76 10.38
N TYR A 184 5.23 -7.92 10.34
CA TYR A 184 6.03 -8.57 11.37
C TYR A 184 6.90 -7.56 12.11
N SER A 185 7.12 -7.80 13.39
CA SER A 185 8.10 -7.05 14.21
C SER A 185 9.53 -7.29 13.70
N ASP A 186 10.49 -6.52 14.25
CA ASP A 186 11.92 -6.73 14.02
C ASP A 186 12.43 -8.12 14.51
N LYS A 187 11.65 -8.77 15.40
CA LYS A 187 11.91 -10.14 15.90
C LYS A 187 11.26 -11.23 15.05
N GLY A 188 10.53 -10.88 13.97
CA GLY A 188 9.82 -11.83 13.12
C GLY A 188 8.47 -12.28 13.67
N GLU A 189 7.91 -11.62 14.69
CA GLU A 189 6.59 -11.92 15.23
C GLU A 189 5.51 -11.23 14.39
N LEU A 190 4.49 -11.97 13.97
CA LEU A 190 3.36 -11.43 13.22
C LEU A 190 2.50 -10.52 14.13
N GLU A 191 2.54 -9.22 13.87
CA GLU A 191 1.83 -8.22 14.67
C GLU A 191 0.41 -7.96 14.17
N THR A 192 0.27 -7.75 12.85
CA THR A 192 -1.01 -7.39 12.24
C THR A 192 -1.20 -8.04 10.89
N SER A 193 -2.45 -8.34 10.55
CA SER A 193 -2.87 -8.80 9.23
C SER A 193 -3.96 -7.88 8.71
N GLU A 194 -3.78 -7.39 7.49
CA GLU A 194 -4.76 -6.62 6.72
C GLU A 194 -5.29 -7.48 5.60
N ARG A 195 -6.60 -7.44 5.38
CA ARG A 195 -7.25 -8.27 4.36
C ARG A 195 -8.33 -7.49 3.62
N LEU A 196 -8.44 -7.74 2.34
CA LEU A 196 -9.60 -7.33 1.53
C LEU A 196 -10.83 -8.09 2.04
N VAL A 197 -11.84 -7.36 2.51
CA VAL A 197 -13.06 -7.95 3.08
C VAL A 197 -14.28 -7.76 2.20
N SER A 198 -14.26 -6.76 1.31
CA SER A 198 -15.36 -6.46 0.39
C SER A 198 -14.82 -5.87 -0.91
N MET A 199 -15.46 -6.21 -2.02
CA MET A 199 -15.26 -5.60 -3.33
C MET A 199 -16.63 -5.39 -3.95
N THR A 200 -16.96 -4.13 -4.24
CA THR A 200 -18.24 -3.73 -4.85
C THR A 200 -18.00 -2.78 -6.01
N LYS A 201 -19.01 -2.55 -6.84
CA LYS A 201 -18.99 -1.54 -7.89
C LYS A 201 -20.17 -0.59 -7.66
N ARG A 202 -19.88 0.71 -7.58
CA ARG A 202 -20.87 1.80 -7.47
C ARG A 202 -21.15 2.41 -8.82
#